data_4864fb482a26e2bdffe2bde6eb8d013f
#
_entry.id   4864fb482a26e2bdffe2bde6eb8d013f
#
_cell.length_a   1.000
_cell.length_b   1.000
_cell.length_c   1.000
_cell.angle_alpha   90.00
_cell.angle_beta   90.00
_cell.angle_gamma   90.00
#
_symmetry.space_group_name_H-M   'P 1'
#
loop_
_entity.id
_entity.type
_entity.pdbx_description
1 polymer ?
#
loop_
_entity_poly.entity_id
_entity_poly.type
_entity_poly.pdbx_seq_one_letter_code
_entity_poly.pdbx_strand_id
1 'polypeptide(L)'
;EGSLKATHTYPGILPQAYVPLNSSAWDSAKGQVQREIGIPGEGLVVFHRKLTGGGIHDGDEIINYEQSIRKMQVHFVENKESAAAMDGSAWELPIQATLFDGVLTGSTTLAAEAAVQGVPTLLISKANRGFLTYLKDQPHFFHWNEDDLFDGRFTKVANEWMDAMRNTRTAGRTAVIDE
;
A
#
# COMPACT_ATOMS: atom_id res chain seq x y z
N GLU A 1 -18.86 27.93 13.72
CA GLU A 1 -18.00 26.72 13.57
C GLU A 1 -16.67 27.18 13.03
N GLY A 2 -15.68 27.34 13.92
CA GLY A 2 -14.36 27.79 13.55
C GLY A 2 -13.55 26.63 12.99
N SER A 3 -13.19 26.67 11.70
CA SER A 3 -12.20 25.74 11.16
C SER A 3 -10.88 25.98 11.87
N LEU A 4 -10.33 24.96 12.48
CA LEU A 4 -8.97 24.97 13.00
C LEU A 4 -8.02 25.19 11.81
N LYS A 5 -7.43 26.38 11.71
CA LYS A 5 -6.35 26.61 10.75
C LYS A 5 -5.08 26.02 11.33
N ALA A 6 -4.45 25.14 10.59
CA ALA A 6 -3.10 24.69 10.94
C ALA A 6 -2.17 25.91 10.99
N THR A 7 -1.54 26.14 12.14
CA THR A 7 -0.60 27.25 12.35
C THR A 7 0.82 26.88 11.96
N HIS A 8 1.10 25.60 11.85
CA HIS A 8 2.40 25.07 11.44
C HIS A 8 2.22 23.89 10.48
N THR A 9 3.04 23.85 9.46
CA THR A 9 3.22 22.66 8.59
C THR A 9 4.64 22.19 8.76
N TYR A 10 4.84 20.87 8.75
CA TYR A 10 6.17 20.29 8.66
C TYR A 10 6.26 19.47 7.36
N PRO A 11 7.40 19.47 6.67
CA PRO A 11 7.61 18.56 5.55
C PRO A 11 7.85 17.15 6.11
N GLY A 12 7.13 16.16 5.59
CA GLY A 12 7.38 14.77 5.96
C GLY A 12 6.14 14.00 6.39
N ILE A 13 6.38 12.76 6.77
CA ILE A 13 5.37 11.77 7.21
C ILE A 13 5.54 11.55 8.70
N LEU A 14 4.43 11.26 9.39
CA LEU A 14 4.47 11.00 10.83
C LEU A 14 5.49 9.89 11.17
N PRO A 15 6.35 10.08 12.19
CA PRO A 15 7.36 9.09 12.56
C PRO A 15 6.79 7.69 12.86
N GLN A 16 5.52 7.61 13.25
CA GLN A 16 4.83 6.34 13.50
C GLN A 16 4.66 5.47 12.24
N ALA A 17 4.81 6.05 11.05
CA ALA A 17 4.83 5.31 9.80
C ALA A 17 6.15 4.54 9.58
N TYR A 18 7.18 4.84 10.35
CA TYR A 18 8.49 4.21 10.19
C TYR A 18 8.59 2.97 11.07
N VAL A 19 8.57 1.81 10.43
CA VAL A 19 8.89 0.54 11.06
C VAL A 19 10.33 0.20 10.68
N PRO A 20 11.27 0.06 11.64
CA PRO A 20 12.65 -0.27 11.32
C PRO A 20 12.71 -1.63 10.63
N LEU A 21 13.23 -1.65 9.40
CA LEU A 21 13.44 -2.88 8.64
C LEU A 21 14.70 -3.58 9.17
N ASN A 22 14.52 -4.73 9.81
CA ASN A 22 15.60 -5.66 10.06
C ASN A 22 15.69 -6.63 8.87
N SER A 23 16.62 -6.41 7.95
CA SER A 23 16.70 -7.11 6.67
C SER A 23 16.78 -8.63 6.80
N SER A 24 17.54 -9.17 7.75
CA SER A 24 17.72 -10.62 7.89
C SER A 24 16.48 -11.33 8.43
N ALA A 25 15.80 -10.74 9.40
CA ALA A 25 14.53 -11.26 9.91
C ALA A 25 13.44 -11.18 8.86
N TRP A 26 13.48 -10.13 8.04
CA TRP A 26 12.51 -9.88 6.99
C TRP A 26 12.58 -10.92 5.86
N ASP A 27 13.77 -11.25 5.35
CA ASP A 27 13.95 -12.25 4.29
C ASP A 27 13.47 -13.65 4.74
N SER A 28 13.75 -13.99 5.99
CA SER A 28 13.27 -15.24 6.60
C SER A 28 11.75 -15.29 6.69
N ALA A 29 11.12 -14.22 7.18
CA ALA A 29 9.67 -14.12 7.31
C ALA A 29 8.96 -14.12 5.95
N LYS A 30 9.50 -13.40 4.95
CA LYS A 30 8.97 -13.43 3.59
C LYS A 30 8.97 -14.83 3.00
N GLY A 31 10.07 -15.55 3.12
CA GLY A 31 10.18 -16.92 2.65
C GLY A 31 9.21 -17.87 3.37
N GLN A 32 8.92 -17.65 4.64
CA GLN A 32 7.93 -18.42 5.39
C GLN A 32 6.51 -18.14 4.86
N VAL A 33 6.13 -16.87 4.72
CA VAL A 33 4.80 -16.48 4.20
C VAL A 33 4.57 -17.06 2.81
N GLN A 34 5.55 -16.99 1.92
CA GLN A 34 5.45 -17.55 0.57
C GLN A 34 5.19 -19.06 0.60
N ARG A 35 5.86 -19.81 1.50
CA ARG A 35 5.64 -21.26 1.66
C ARG A 35 4.26 -21.57 2.22
N GLU A 36 3.81 -20.84 3.22
CA GLU A 36 2.50 -21.03 3.87
C GLU A 36 1.33 -20.76 2.92
N ILE A 37 1.49 -19.77 2.03
CA ILE A 37 0.45 -19.42 1.05
C ILE A 37 0.51 -20.32 -0.19
N GLY A 38 1.57 -21.13 -0.35
CA GLY A 38 1.72 -22.07 -1.47
C GLY A 38 1.93 -21.37 -2.83
N ILE A 39 2.48 -20.17 -2.83
CA ILE A 39 2.68 -19.38 -4.06
C ILE A 39 3.97 -19.83 -4.74
N PRO A 40 3.95 -20.05 -6.08
CA PRO A 40 5.15 -20.34 -6.85
C PRO A 40 6.17 -19.21 -6.69
N GLY A 41 7.45 -19.56 -6.47
CA GLY A 41 8.51 -18.61 -6.16
C GLY A 41 8.77 -17.51 -7.21
N GLU A 42 8.22 -17.63 -8.40
CA GLU A 42 8.41 -16.67 -9.49
C GLU A 42 7.28 -15.63 -9.61
N GLY A 43 6.09 -15.86 -9.02
CA GLY A 43 4.95 -14.95 -9.07
C GLY A 43 5.13 -13.73 -8.16
N LEU A 44 4.67 -12.56 -8.60
CA LEU A 44 4.53 -11.38 -7.73
C LEU A 44 3.40 -11.62 -6.74
N VAL A 45 3.66 -11.33 -5.46
CA VAL A 45 2.70 -11.49 -4.36
C VAL A 45 2.34 -10.15 -3.78
N VAL A 46 1.06 -9.82 -3.79
CA VAL A 46 0.53 -8.52 -3.40
C VAL A 46 -0.32 -8.64 -2.15
N PHE A 47 -0.01 -7.85 -1.14
CA PHE A 47 -0.89 -7.65 0.00
C PHE A 47 -2.06 -6.75 -0.41
N HIS A 48 -3.26 -7.31 -0.39
CA HIS A 48 -4.47 -6.60 -0.78
C HIS A 48 -5.34 -6.32 0.44
N ARG A 49 -5.31 -5.07 0.91
CA ARG A 49 -6.17 -4.61 2.00
C ARG A 49 -7.44 -4.00 1.44
N LYS A 50 -8.54 -4.74 1.59
CA LYS A 50 -9.88 -4.29 1.22
C LYS A 50 -10.49 -3.43 2.30
N LEU A 51 -10.98 -2.24 1.92
CA LEU A 51 -11.84 -1.44 2.79
C LEU A 51 -13.26 -2.02 2.74
N THR A 52 -13.91 -2.11 3.90
CA THR A 52 -15.29 -2.63 4.01
C THR A 52 -16.34 -1.52 4.00
N GLY A 53 -15.92 -0.25 3.94
CA GLY A 53 -16.85 0.89 3.83
C GLY A 53 -17.53 1.27 5.15
N GLY A 54 -16.94 0.91 6.29
CA GLY A 54 -17.51 1.24 7.62
C GLY A 54 -16.82 2.37 8.37
N GLY A 55 -15.78 2.96 7.82
CA GLY A 55 -15.05 4.07 8.41
C GLY A 55 -15.75 5.42 8.22
N ILE A 56 -15.55 6.33 9.19
CA ILE A 56 -16.15 7.68 9.17
C ILE A 56 -15.73 8.49 7.93
N HIS A 57 -14.63 8.12 7.29
CA HIS A 57 -14.04 8.81 6.15
C HIS A 57 -14.14 8.05 4.83
N ASP A 58 -14.82 6.88 4.80
CA ASP A 58 -14.79 5.97 3.67
C ASP A 58 -15.84 6.27 2.58
N GLY A 59 -16.78 7.17 2.82
CA GLY A 59 -17.96 7.41 1.99
C GLY A 59 -17.68 7.50 0.48
N ASP A 60 -17.50 8.71 -0.03
CA ASP A 60 -17.31 8.96 -1.48
C ASP A 60 -15.87 8.70 -1.97
N GLU A 61 -14.95 8.30 -1.09
CA GLU A 61 -13.54 8.08 -1.43
C GLU A 61 -13.26 6.66 -1.97
N ILE A 62 -14.20 5.73 -1.79
CA ILE A 62 -14.05 4.33 -2.22
C ILE A 62 -14.30 4.19 -3.71
N ILE A 63 -13.37 3.54 -4.39
CA ILE A 63 -13.48 3.13 -5.80
C ILE A 63 -13.62 1.61 -5.85
N ASN A 64 -14.59 1.10 -6.61
CA ASN A 64 -14.74 -0.33 -6.82
C ASN A 64 -13.81 -0.80 -7.93
N TYR A 65 -12.73 -1.47 -7.57
CA TYR A 65 -11.67 -1.89 -8.50
C TYR A 65 -11.54 -3.42 -8.67
N GLU A 66 -12.40 -4.20 -8.08
CA GLU A 66 -12.25 -5.68 -8.05
C GLU A 66 -12.18 -6.33 -9.43
N GLN A 67 -12.98 -5.84 -10.38
CA GLN A 67 -12.98 -6.40 -11.74
C GLN A 67 -11.70 -6.07 -12.51
N SER A 68 -11.15 -4.89 -12.27
CA SER A 68 -9.97 -4.40 -12.99
C SER A 68 -8.71 -5.12 -12.54
N ILE A 69 -8.58 -5.43 -11.25
CA ILE A 69 -7.40 -6.12 -10.72
C ILE A 69 -7.35 -7.61 -11.08
N ARG A 70 -8.48 -8.24 -11.38
CA ARG A 70 -8.51 -9.68 -11.78
C ARG A 70 -7.68 -9.99 -13.03
N LYS A 71 -7.41 -9.00 -13.87
CA LYS A 71 -6.60 -9.14 -15.08
C LYS A 71 -5.09 -9.00 -14.83
N MET A 72 -4.70 -8.58 -13.64
CA MET A 72 -3.30 -8.41 -13.28
C MET A 72 -2.63 -9.77 -13.05
N GLN A 73 -1.43 -9.93 -13.56
CA GLN A 73 -0.63 -11.16 -13.40
C GLN A 73 0.13 -11.15 -12.06
N VAL A 74 -0.63 -11.08 -10.96
CA VAL A 74 -0.10 -11.09 -9.60
C VAL A 74 -0.96 -11.98 -8.71
N HIS A 75 -0.40 -12.48 -7.62
CA HIS A 75 -1.12 -13.23 -6.59
C HIS A 75 -1.55 -12.29 -5.47
N PHE A 76 -2.85 -12.13 -5.30
CA PHE A 76 -3.39 -11.31 -4.22
C PHE A 76 -3.59 -12.13 -2.95
N VAL A 77 -3.02 -11.65 -1.85
CA VAL A 77 -3.32 -12.12 -0.50
C VAL A 77 -4.26 -11.11 0.14
N GLU A 78 -5.54 -11.49 0.23
CA GLU A 78 -6.57 -10.59 0.72
C GLU A 78 -6.57 -10.52 2.25
N ASN A 79 -6.56 -9.29 2.76
CA ASN A 79 -6.84 -8.97 4.16
C ASN A 79 -8.06 -8.05 4.19
N LYS A 80 -9.13 -8.47 4.85
CA LYS A 80 -10.37 -7.68 4.97
C LYS A 80 -10.32 -6.89 6.27
N GLU A 81 -10.64 -5.61 6.18
CA GLU A 81 -10.95 -4.83 7.36
C GLU A 81 -12.24 -5.39 7.99
N SER A 82 -12.19 -5.85 9.22
CA SER A 82 -13.39 -6.23 9.96
C SER A 82 -13.41 -5.48 11.28
N ALA A 83 -14.57 -4.97 11.65
CA ALA A 83 -14.77 -4.34 12.96
C ALA A 83 -14.50 -5.30 14.14
N ALA A 84 -14.54 -6.61 13.89
CA ALA A 84 -14.24 -7.66 14.87
C ALA A 84 -12.74 -8.02 14.94
N ALA A 85 -11.93 -7.62 13.97
CA ALA A 85 -10.50 -7.95 13.91
C ALA A 85 -9.61 -6.92 14.62
N MET A 86 -10.06 -6.32 15.69
CA MET A 86 -9.20 -5.55 16.60
C MET A 86 -8.38 -6.47 17.53
N ASP A 87 -8.07 -7.65 17.05
CA ASP A 87 -7.25 -8.64 17.73
C ASP A 87 -5.78 -8.32 17.51
N GLY A 88 -5.27 -7.30 18.20
CA GLY A 88 -3.83 -6.99 18.29
C GLY A 88 -3.11 -6.58 17.00
N SER A 89 -3.68 -6.88 15.86
CA SER A 89 -3.01 -6.89 14.56
C SER A 89 -2.91 -5.53 13.86
N ALA A 90 -3.57 -4.48 14.35
CA ALA A 90 -3.50 -3.17 13.68
C ALA A 90 -2.06 -2.62 13.61
N TRP A 91 -1.24 -2.90 14.64
CA TRP A 91 0.17 -2.54 14.68
C TRP A 91 1.07 -3.45 13.84
N GLU A 92 0.59 -4.63 13.51
CA GLU A 92 1.32 -5.59 12.69
C GLU A 92 1.10 -5.37 11.19
N LEU A 93 0.02 -4.70 10.79
CA LEU A 93 -0.30 -4.47 9.39
C LEU A 93 0.82 -3.81 8.57
N PRO A 94 1.47 -2.74 9.05
CA PRO A 94 2.59 -2.15 8.32
C PRO A 94 3.76 -3.12 8.16
N ILE A 95 4.01 -3.95 9.18
CA ILE A 95 5.04 -4.99 9.14
C ILE A 95 4.65 -6.09 8.16
N GLN A 96 3.42 -6.58 8.22
CA GLN A 96 2.92 -7.58 7.29
C GLN A 96 2.99 -7.10 5.84
N ALA A 97 2.63 -5.85 5.58
CA ALA A 97 2.71 -5.27 4.24
C ALA A 97 4.13 -5.37 3.63
N THR A 98 5.17 -5.31 4.47
CA THR A 98 6.56 -5.42 4.00
C THR A 98 6.94 -6.83 3.55
N LEU A 99 6.19 -7.86 3.90
CA LEU A 99 6.47 -9.25 3.53
C LEU A 99 6.10 -9.57 2.07
N PHE A 100 5.41 -8.67 1.39
CA PHE A 100 4.90 -8.85 0.04
C PHE A 100 5.72 -8.05 -0.98
N ASP A 101 5.61 -8.38 -2.25
CA ASP A 101 6.29 -7.64 -3.32
C ASP A 101 5.67 -6.25 -3.52
N GLY A 102 4.38 -6.10 -3.25
CA GLY A 102 3.66 -4.84 -3.30
C GLY A 102 2.41 -4.81 -2.44
N VAL A 103 1.84 -3.63 -2.31
CA VAL A 103 0.58 -3.38 -1.60
C VAL A 103 -0.44 -2.77 -2.53
N LEU A 104 -1.67 -3.30 -2.50
CA LEU A 104 -2.86 -2.71 -3.11
C LEU A 104 -3.87 -2.38 -2.02
N THR A 105 -4.30 -1.14 -1.94
CA THR A 105 -5.24 -0.73 -0.89
C THR A 105 -6.04 0.51 -1.25
N GLY A 106 -7.22 0.67 -0.64
CA GLY A 106 -7.96 1.94 -0.59
C GLY A 106 -7.60 2.80 0.63
N SER A 107 -6.86 2.24 1.60
CA SER A 107 -6.46 2.93 2.83
C SER A 107 -5.27 3.85 2.60
N THR A 108 -5.46 5.15 2.78
CA THR A 108 -4.38 6.14 2.64
C THR A 108 -3.28 5.96 3.70
N THR A 109 -3.63 5.57 4.92
CA THR A 109 -2.67 5.33 6.00
C THR A 109 -1.77 4.15 5.69
N LEU A 110 -2.35 2.99 5.36
CA LEU A 110 -1.56 1.81 5.01
C LEU A 110 -0.71 2.04 3.76
N ALA A 111 -1.25 2.77 2.77
CA ALA A 111 -0.50 3.12 1.58
C ALA A 111 0.74 3.96 1.90
N ALA A 112 0.60 4.95 2.79
CA ALA A 112 1.73 5.76 3.24
C ALA A 112 2.76 4.92 4.01
N GLU A 113 2.31 4.12 4.97
CA GLU A 113 3.17 3.26 5.79
C GLU A 113 3.97 2.25 4.94
N ALA A 114 3.35 1.66 3.93
CA ALA A 114 4.03 0.74 3.03
C ALA A 114 5.01 1.45 2.10
N ALA A 115 4.61 2.57 1.50
CA ALA A 115 5.44 3.30 0.56
C ALA A 115 6.71 3.86 1.19
N VAL A 116 6.64 4.41 2.42
CA VAL A 116 7.83 4.91 3.12
C VAL A 116 8.83 3.80 3.46
N GLN A 117 8.37 2.57 3.56
CA GLN A 117 9.21 1.39 3.75
C GLN A 117 9.76 0.83 2.44
N GLY A 118 9.58 1.54 1.32
CA GLY A 118 10.05 1.13 0.00
C GLY A 118 9.25 -0.02 -0.61
N VAL A 119 8.03 -0.28 -0.13
CA VAL A 119 7.14 -1.27 -0.72
C VAL A 119 6.36 -0.62 -1.87
N PRO A 120 6.47 -1.11 -3.11
CA PRO A 120 5.66 -0.62 -4.22
C PRO A 120 4.17 -0.68 -3.89
N THR A 121 3.53 0.47 -3.79
CA THR A 121 2.17 0.60 -3.28
C THR A 121 1.27 1.26 -4.30
N LEU A 122 0.16 0.60 -4.64
CA LEU A 122 -0.92 1.16 -5.45
C LEU A 122 -2.10 1.53 -4.53
N LEU A 123 -2.32 2.82 -4.36
CA LEU A 123 -3.49 3.37 -3.70
C LEU A 123 -4.58 3.61 -4.73
N ILE A 124 -5.76 3.01 -4.52
CA ILE A 124 -6.96 3.28 -5.33
C ILE A 124 -8.00 3.94 -4.44
N SER A 125 -8.04 5.28 -4.46
CA SER A 125 -8.91 6.07 -3.61
C SER A 125 -9.04 7.50 -4.13
N LYS A 126 -10.22 8.11 -4.00
CA LYS A 126 -10.44 9.54 -4.26
C LYS A 126 -9.94 10.44 -3.13
N ALA A 127 -9.44 9.85 -2.05
CA ALA A 127 -8.93 10.61 -0.91
C ALA A 127 -7.87 11.63 -1.32
N ASN A 128 -8.00 12.84 -0.80
CA ASN A 128 -7.02 13.91 -0.96
C ASN A 128 -6.49 14.33 0.41
N ARG A 129 -5.35 13.78 0.81
CA ARG A 129 -4.68 14.07 2.08
C ARG A 129 -3.35 14.77 1.81
N GLY A 130 -2.97 15.71 2.67
CA GLY A 130 -1.75 16.51 2.47
C GLY A 130 -0.49 15.66 2.30
N PHE A 131 -0.34 14.58 3.08
CA PHE A 131 0.82 13.69 2.97
C PHE A 131 0.87 12.90 1.65
N LEU A 132 -0.24 12.70 0.96
CA LEU A 132 -0.24 12.05 -0.36
C LEU A 132 0.48 12.89 -1.41
N THR A 133 0.48 14.21 -1.26
CA THR A 133 1.22 15.10 -2.16
C THR A 133 2.72 14.82 -2.10
N TYR A 134 3.25 14.61 -0.90
CA TYR A 134 4.65 14.22 -0.71
C TYR A 134 4.94 12.83 -1.30
N LEU A 135 4.03 11.87 -1.11
CA LEU A 135 4.21 10.50 -1.61
C LEU A 135 4.16 10.40 -3.13
N LYS A 136 3.45 11.29 -3.83
CA LYS A 136 3.33 11.23 -5.30
C LYS A 136 4.67 11.32 -6.03
N ASP A 137 5.66 11.92 -5.41
CA ASP A 137 7.00 12.07 -5.98
C ASP A 137 7.92 10.88 -5.62
N GLN A 138 7.42 9.93 -4.83
CA GLN A 138 8.19 8.76 -4.44
C GLN A 138 8.09 7.62 -5.47
N PRO A 139 9.21 6.96 -5.82
CA PRO A 139 9.25 5.94 -6.88
C PRO A 139 8.45 4.66 -6.57
N HIS A 140 8.06 4.49 -5.31
CA HIS A 140 7.32 3.31 -4.85
C HIS A 140 5.83 3.57 -4.62
N PHE A 141 5.36 4.80 -4.89
CA PHE A 141 3.98 5.17 -4.63
C PHE A 141 3.23 5.47 -5.92
N PHE A 142 2.12 4.77 -6.13
CA PHE A 142 1.24 4.89 -7.27
C PHE A 142 -0.16 5.20 -6.76
N HIS A 143 -0.81 6.20 -7.33
CA HIS A 143 -2.13 6.63 -6.89
C HIS A 143 -3.10 6.75 -8.06
N TRP A 144 -4.21 6.03 -7.94
CA TRP A 144 -5.35 6.18 -8.85
C TRP A 144 -6.55 6.74 -8.08
N ASN A 145 -7.12 7.82 -8.58
CA ASN A 145 -8.20 8.57 -7.90
C ASN A 145 -9.43 8.81 -8.77
N GLU A 146 -9.55 8.11 -9.89
CA GLU A 146 -10.67 8.23 -10.82
C GLU A 146 -11.53 6.95 -10.79
N ASP A 147 -12.84 7.07 -11.09
CA ASP A 147 -13.76 5.92 -11.13
C ASP A 147 -13.51 5.02 -12.33
N ASP A 148 -13.01 5.57 -13.43
CA ASP A 148 -12.76 4.80 -14.65
C ASP A 148 -11.45 4.00 -14.55
N LEU A 149 -11.59 2.73 -14.23
CA LEU A 149 -10.49 1.76 -14.14
C LEU A 149 -10.29 0.97 -15.43
N PHE A 150 -11.09 1.23 -16.45
CA PHE A 150 -10.93 0.60 -17.77
C PHE A 150 -10.21 1.49 -18.76
N ASP A 151 -9.87 2.70 -18.35
CA ASP A 151 -9.02 3.62 -19.10
C ASP A 151 -7.61 3.04 -19.29
N GLY A 152 -7.03 3.25 -20.45
CA GLY A 152 -5.63 2.91 -20.72
C GLY A 152 -4.63 3.59 -19.76
N ARG A 153 -4.99 4.71 -19.16
CA ARG A 153 -4.20 5.41 -18.13
C ARG A 153 -4.08 4.57 -16.85
N PHE A 154 -5.17 3.95 -16.38
CA PHE A 154 -5.11 3.03 -15.24
C PHE A 154 -4.21 1.83 -15.55
N THR A 155 -4.34 1.25 -16.75
CA THR A 155 -3.49 0.14 -17.19
C THR A 155 -2.01 0.53 -17.16
N LYS A 156 -1.68 1.76 -17.57
CA LYS A 156 -0.30 2.28 -17.50
C LYS A 156 0.19 2.36 -16.06
N VAL A 157 -0.57 2.96 -15.16
CA VAL A 157 -0.21 3.07 -13.72
C VAL A 157 -0.04 1.69 -13.10
N ALA A 158 -0.93 0.74 -13.40
CA ALA A 158 -0.83 -0.63 -12.90
C ALA A 158 0.41 -1.36 -13.40
N ASN A 159 0.80 -1.16 -14.67
CA ASN A 159 2.02 -1.73 -15.23
C ASN A 159 3.27 -1.12 -14.59
N GLU A 160 3.32 0.19 -14.43
CA GLU A 160 4.43 0.88 -13.75
C GLU A 160 4.60 0.38 -12.31
N TRP A 161 3.51 0.17 -11.59
CA TRP A 161 3.52 -0.44 -10.26
C TRP A 161 4.05 -1.88 -10.28
N MET A 162 3.62 -2.71 -11.24
CA MET A 162 4.12 -4.08 -11.38
C MET A 162 5.61 -4.11 -11.73
N ASP A 163 6.08 -3.18 -12.55
CA ASP A 163 7.51 -3.05 -12.88
C ASP A 163 8.32 -2.59 -11.66
N ALA A 164 7.79 -1.67 -10.85
CA ALA A 164 8.42 -1.29 -9.59
C ALA A 164 8.56 -2.50 -8.64
N MET A 165 7.56 -3.38 -8.55
CA MET A 165 7.67 -4.62 -7.77
C MET A 165 8.78 -5.55 -8.28
N ARG A 166 8.90 -5.74 -9.60
CA ARG A 166 9.96 -6.56 -10.19
C ARG A 166 11.34 -5.99 -9.91
N ASN A 167 11.48 -4.67 -10.07
CA ASN A 167 12.73 -3.97 -9.83
C ASN A 167 13.14 -4.04 -8.35
N THR A 168 12.21 -3.80 -7.45
CA THR A 168 12.44 -3.88 -5.99
C THR A 168 12.80 -5.29 -5.54
N ARG A 169 12.20 -6.30 -6.14
CA ARG A 169 12.53 -7.70 -5.87
C ARG A 169 13.97 -8.06 -6.26
N THR A 170 14.48 -7.46 -7.33
CA THR A 170 15.82 -7.70 -7.86
C THR A 170 16.89 -6.86 -7.15
N ALA A 171 16.62 -5.57 -6.93
CA ALA A 171 17.60 -4.62 -6.41
C ALA A 171 17.59 -4.51 -4.87
N GLY A 172 16.58 -5.04 -4.20
CA GLY A 172 16.30 -4.79 -2.80
C GLY A 172 15.46 -3.53 -2.58
N ARG A 173 14.97 -3.34 -1.36
CA ARG A 173 14.15 -2.19 -0.97
C ARG A 173 15.00 -1.09 -0.39
N THR A 174 14.67 0.13 -0.75
CA THR A 174 15.22 1.33 -0.13
C THR A 174 14.07 2.04 0.58
N ALA A 175 14.10 2.11 1.89
CA ALA A 175 13.15 2.91 2.65
C ALA A 175 13.34 4.39 2.31
N VAL A 176 12.23 5.10 2.19
CA VAL A 176 12.26 6.57 2.09
C VAL A 176 12.41 7.09 3.52
N ILE A 177 13.62 7.41 3.91
CA ILE A 177 13.91 8.03 5.20
C ILE A 177 14.17 9.51 4.91
N ASP A 178 13.35 10.39 5.49
CA ASP A 178 13.68 11.80 5.52
C ASP A 178 14.87 11.99 6.46
N GLU A 179 16.01 12.46 5.91
CA GLU A 179 17.15 12.95 6.70
C GLU A 179 16.83 14.32 7.32
#